data_6b40b746436faec5c0367f7b9a0cfa82
#
_entry.id   6b40b746436faec5c0367f7b9a0cfa82
#
_cell.length_a   1.000
_cell.length_b   1.000
_cell.length_c   1.000
_cell.angle_alpha   90.00
_cell.angle_beta   90.00
_cell.angle_gamma   90.00
#
_symmetry.space_group_name_H-M   'P 1'
#
loop_
_entity.id
_entity.type
_entity.pdbx_description
1 polymer ?
#
loop_
_entity_poly.entity_id
_entity_poly.type
_entity_poly.pdbx_seq_one_letter_code
_entity_poly.pdbx_strand_id
1 'polypeptide(L)'
;MLLACLLIAPSAFADGDPASDTLLGQNVFYPYSPTATSAQRTLNAETAAAKKAGFPLKVALIQAPTDLGVIPSLFAKPQQYADFLDQEISFKGKQLLLVVMANGYGTEGLPPAATKAAAALRPPSGKTSTELAQAAIGAVAKLASAAGHPIKGVPGVPSSSTSTGSGSSTTPILIGLIVAAVLVAAGLVVLRRRQAVRPAG
;
A
#
# COMPACT_ATOMS: atom_id res chain seq x y z
N MET A 1 -3.39 67.29 9.55
CA MET A 1 -2.53 66.09 9.38
C MET A 1 -3.26 64.89 9.93
N LEU A 2 -3.82 64.10 9.06
CA LEU A 2 -4.50 62.84 9.45
C LEU A 2 -3.47 61.70 9.37
N LEU A 3 -3.07 61.17 10.53
CA LEU A 3 -2.12 60.08 10.65
C LEU A 3 -2.89 58.74 10.39
N ALA A 4 -2.75 58.17 9.19
CA ALA A 4 -3.30 56.87 8.87
C ALA A 4 -2.44 55.79 9.53
N CYS A 5 -2.89 55.24 10.66
CA CYS A 5 -2.33 54.01 11.24
C CYS A 5 -2.67 52.81 10.32
N LEU A 6 -1.71 52.37 9.52
CA LEU A 6 -1.77 51.13 8.76
C LEU A 6 -1.65 49.98 9.74
N LEU A 7 -2.78 49.37 10.14
CA LEU A 7 -2.81 48.14 10.93
C LEU A 7 -2.31 46.97 10.04
N ILE A 8 -1.04 46.61 10.18
CA ILE A 8 -0.50 45.38 9.67
C ILE A 8 -1.06 44.29 10.59
N ALA A 9 -2.18 43.67 10.18
CA ALA A 9 -2.67 42.45 10.83
C ALA A 9 -1.64 41.33 10.57
N PRO A 10 -1.09 40.71 11.62
CA PRO A 10 -0.31 39.49 11.41
C PRO A 10 -1.23 38.46 10.77
N SER A 11 -0.78 37.85 9.67
CA SER A 11 -1.46 36.71 9.10
C SER A 11 -1.48 35.61 10.19
N ALA A 12 -2.62 35.42 10.83
CA ALA A 12 -2.84 34.24 11.67
C ALA A 12 -2.80 33.04 10.70
N PHE A 13 -1.66 32.40 10.62
CA PHE A 13 -1.63 31.03 10.13
C PHE A 13 -2.50 30.26 11.12
N ALA A 14 -3.69 29.90 10.70
CA ALA A 14 -4.46 28.86 11.37
C ALA A 14 -3.59 27.61 11.22
N ASP A 15 -2.90 27.25 12.28
CA ASP A 15 -2.02 26.10 12.35
C ASP A 15 -2.91 24.86 12.49
N GLY A 16 -3.59 24.53 11.37
CA GLY A 16 -4.50 23.43 11.24
C GLY A 16 -3.77 22.11 11.12
N ASP A 17 -4.49 21.05 10.83
CA ASP A 17 -3.92 19.77 10.45
C ASP A 17 -3.37 19.87 9.00
N PRO A 18 -2.04 19.70 8.77
CA PRO A 18 -1.43 19.87 7.45
C PRO A 18 -1.95 18.89 6.40
N ALA A 19 -2.38 17.70 6.82
CA ALA A 19 -2.91 16.72 5.89
C ALA A 19 -4.32 17.10 5.43
N SER A 20 -5.17 17.67 6.28
CA SER A 20 -6.49 18.12 5.87
C SER A 20 -6.40 19.18 4.79
N ASP A 21 -5.57 20.21 4.98
CA ASP A 21 -5.36 21.29 4.01
C ASP A 21 -4.87 20.74 2.65
N THR A 22 -3.90 19.85 2.69
CA THR A 22 -3.35 19.22 1.48
C THR A 22 -4.39 18.36 0.77
N LEU A 23 -5.13 17.54 1.50
CA LEU A 23 -6.06 16.58 0.93
C LEU A 23 -7.34 17.21 0.38
N LEU A 24 -7.65 18.46 0.71
CA LEU A 24 -8.71 19.19 0.03
C LEU A 24 -8.44 19.39 -1.46
N GLY A 25 -7.19 19.59 -1.85
CA GLY A 25 -6.78 19.81 -3.24
C GLY A 25 -6.03 18.65 -3.90
N GLN A 26 -5.40 17.78 -3.11
CA GLN A 26 -4.55 16.68 -3.59
C GLN A 26 -5.07 15.31 -3.16
N ASN A 27 -4.53 14.25 -3.76
CA ASN A 27 -4.88 12.89 -3.37
C ASN A 27 -3.93 12.29 -2.32
N VAL A 28 -2.74 12.89 -2.11
CA VAL A 28 -1.72 12.37 -1.20
C VAL A 28 -1.12 13.50 -0.38
N PHE A 29 -1.09 13.33 0.94
CA PHE A 29 -0.26 14.08 1.86
C PHE A 29 1.02 13.30 2.15
N TYR A 30 2.17 13.97 2.01
CA TYR A 30 3.49 13.41 2.34
C TYR A 30 4.01 14.02 3.64
N PRO A 31 4.73 13.22 4.47
CA PRO A 31 5.38 13.74 5.67
C PRO A 31 6.36 14.88 5.35
N TYR A 32 6.66 15.69 6.34
CA TYR A 32 7.72 16.69 6.22
C TYR A 32 9.10 16.10 5.98
N SER A 33 9.35 14.88 6.47
CA SER A 33 10.58 14.14 6.15
C SER A 33 10.62 13.73 4.68
N PRO A 34 11.80 13.80 4.03
CA PRO A 34 11.93 13.51 2.61
C PRO A 34 11.45 12.10 2.26
N THR A 35 10.58 12.01 1.26
CA THR A 35 10.16 10.78 0.61
C THR A 35 10.88 10.64 -0.73
N ALA A 36 11.41 9.47 -1.08
CA ALA A 36 12.07 9.25 -2.36
C ALA A 36 11.16 9.63 -3.53
N THR A 37 11.67 10.41 -4.48
CA THR A 37 10.90 10.94 -5.63
C THR A 37 10.26 9.84 -6.47
N SER A 38 10.91 8.68 -6.58
CA SER A 38 10.33 7.51 -7.27
C SER A 38 9.08 6.99 -6.56
N ALA A 39 9.11 6.88 -5.23
CA ALA A 39 7.96 6.44 -4.44
C ALA A 39 6.81 7.45 -4.50
N GLN A 40 7.12 8.77 -4.45
CA GLN A 40 6.11 9.82 -4.62
C GLN A 40 5.43 9.72 -5.99
N ARG A 41 6.21 9.62 -7.07
CA ARG A 41 5.67 9.49 -8.43
C ARG A 41 4.78 8.25 -8.58
N THR A 42 5.23 7.12 -8.04
CA THR A 42 4.46 5.88 -8.10
C THR A 42 3.16 5.99 -7.31
N LEU A 43 3.18 6.50 -6.07
CA LEU A 43 1.98 6.65 -5.25
C LEU A 43 0.98 7.64 -5.87
N ASN A 44 1.47 8.76 -6.42
CA ASN A 44 0.62 9.71 -7.12
C ASN A 44 -0.02 9.09 -8.38
N ALA A 45 0.74 8.29 -9.14
CA ALA A 45 0.21 7.58 -10.29
C ALA A 45 -0.84 6.53 -9.88
N GLU A 46 -0.58 5.79 -8.79
CA GLU A 46 -1.48 4.77 -8.27
C GLU A 46 -2.80 5.36 -7.78
N THR A 47 -2.75 6.46 -7.00
CA THR A 47 -3.96 7.15 -6.53
C THR A 47 -4.73 7.79 -7.68
N ALA A 48 -4.04 8.32 -8.70
CA ALA A 48 -4.68 8.84 -9.90
C ALA A 48 -5.35 7.73 -10.73
N ALA A 49 -4.71 6.56 -10.84
CA ALA A 49 -5.27 5.39 -11.51
C ALA A 49 -6.49 4.83 -10.75
N ALA A 50 -6.43 4.77 -9.41
CA ALA A 50 -7.56 4.40 -8.57
C ALA A 50 -8.75 5.34 -8.78
N LYS A 51 -8.50 6.65 -8.75
CA LYS A 51 -9.54 7.66 -9.04
C LYS A 51 -10.16 7.47 -10.43
N LYS A 52 -9.34 7.22 -11.45
CA LYS A 52 -9.80 6.96 -12.82
C LYS A 52 -10.61 5.67 -12.92
N ALA A 53 -10.31 4.67 -12.10
CA ALA A 53 -11.06 3.43 -12.00
C ALA A 53 -12.38 3.57 -11.21
N GLY A 54 -12.69 4.75 -10.65
CA GLY A 54 -13.90 4.98 -9.85
C GLY A 54 -13.70 4.80 -8.34
N PHE A 55 -12.44 4.72 -7.88
CA PHE A 55 -12.09 4.60 -6.47
C PHE A 55 -11.18 5.78 -6.03
N PRO A 56 -11.75 6.99 -5.79
CA PRO A 56 -11.00 8.22 -5.51
C PRO A 56 -10.45 8.23 -4.08
N LEU A 57 -9.49 7.36 -3.77
CA LEU A 57 -8.89 7.23 -2.46
C LEU A 57 -7.90 8.37 -2.20
N LYS A 58 -8.07 9.03 -1.04
CA LYS A 58 -7.11 9.98 -0.48
C LYS A 58 -6.17 9.25 0.49
N VAL A 59 -4.91 9.64 0.52
CA VAL A 59 -3.87 8.97 1.32
C VAL A 59 -3.12 9.99 2.17
N ALA A 60 -3.05 9.78 3.48
CA ALA A 60 -2.20 10.55 4.39
C ALA A 60 -1.06 9.65 4.91
N LEU A 61 0.19 10.05 4.64
CA LEU A 61 1.37 9.38 5.19
C LEU A 61 1.85 10.17 6.41
N ILE A 62 1.88 9.53 7.57
CA ILE A 62 2.28 10.15 8.85
C ILE A 62 3.48 9.40 9.40
N GLN A 63 4.64 10.04 9.37
CA GLN A 63 5.90 9.46 9.81
C GLN A 63 6.29 9.91 11.22
N ALA A 64 5.93 11.14 11.58
CA ALA A 64 6.32 11.76 12.85
C ALA A 64 5.15 12.55 13.48
N PRO A 65 5.18 12.83 14.79
CA PRO A 65 4.16 13.65 15.45
C PRO A 65 4.01 15.05 14.83
N THR A 66 5.07 15.61 14.27
CA THR A 66 5.07 16.93 13.60
C THR A 66 4.20 16.95 12.35
N ASP A 67 3.97 15.81 11.70
CA ASP A 67 3.12 15.70 10.53
C ASP A 67 1.62 15.90 10.85
N LEU A 68 1.28 15.85 12.15
CA LEU A 68 -0.09 15.99 12.67
C LEU A 68 -0.41 17.42 13.13
N GLY A 69 0.51 18.39 12.94
CA GLY A 69 0.30 19.78 13.34
C GLY A 69 -0.10 19.92 14.81
N VAL A 70 -1.31 20.44 15.04
CA VAL A 70 -1.82 20.76 16.39
C VAL A 70 -2.33 19.54 17.18
N ILE A 71 -2.36 18.34 16.58
CA ILE A 71 -2.91 17.12 17.21
C ILE A 71 -1.90 15.98 17.33
N PRO A 72 -0.66 16.22 17.80
CA PRO A 72 0.39 15.18 17.88
C PRO A 72 0.01 14.00 18.77
N SER A 73 -1.01 14.14 19.63
CA SER A 73 -1.55 13.08 20.49
C SER A 73 -2.19 11.91 19.71
N LEU A 74 -2.52 12.11 18.41
CA LEU A 74 -3.02 11.08 17.51
C LEU A 74 -1.90 10.30 16.80
N PHE A 75 -0.63 10.62 17.05
CA PHE A 75 0.49 9.83 16.53
C PHE A 75 0.43 8.39 17.03
N ALA A 76 0.76 7.45 16.16
CA ALA A 76 0.63 6.00 16.36
C ALA A 76 -0.82 5.50 16.63
N LYS A 77 -1.82 6.31 16.27
CA LYS A 77 -3.25 5.95 16.34
C LYS A 77 -3.90 6.13 14.96
N PRO A 78 -3.55 5.31 13.97
CA PRO A 78 -3.92 5.57 12.58
C PRO A 78 -5.44 5.63 12.35
N GLN A 79 -6.24 4.80 13.03
CA GLN A 79 -7.69 4.84 12.89
C GLN A 79 -8.28 6.12 13.52
N GLN A 80 -7.87 6.48 14.74
CA GLN A 80 -8.36 7.70 15.38
C GLN A 80 -8.01 8.95 14.60
N TYR A 81 -6.84 8.94 13.94
CA TYR A 81 -6.49 10.03 13.04
C TYR A 81 -7.28 10.01 11.74
N ALA A 82 -7.61 8.84 11.21
CA ALA A 82 -8.51 8.76 10.05
C ALA A 82 -9.90 9.29 10.36
N ASP A 83 -10.44 8.96 11.54
CA ASP A 83 -11.74 9.45 12.02
C ASP A 83 -11.74 10.98 12.14
N PHE A 84 -10.67 11.56 12.70
CA PHE A 84 -10.48 13.01 12.79
C PHE A 84 -10.38 13.64 11.39
N LEU A 85 -9.51 13.12 10.55
CA LEU A 85 -9.22 13.67 9.22
C LEU A 85 -10.45 13.61 8.30
N ASP A 86 -11.29 12.57 8.42
CA ASP A 86 -12.55 12.48 7.68
C ASP A 86 -13.49 13.65 8.04
N GLN A 87 -13.58 14.01 9.31
CA GLN A 87 -14.42 15.15 9.75
C GLN A 87 -13.92 16.47 9.13
N GLU A 88 -12.61 16.63 8.98
CA GLU A 88 -12.01 17.84 8.42
C GLU A 88 -12.18 17.95 6.88
N ILE A 89 -12.17 16.82 6.14
CA ILE A 89 -12.17 16.86 4.67
C ILE A 89 -13.51 16.47 4.03
N SER A 90 -14.44 15.87 4.77
CA SER A 90 -15.71 15.34 4.23
C SER A 90 -16.87 16.34 4.21
N PHE A 91 -16.63 17.62 4.54
CA PHE A 91 -17.68 18.67 4.55
C PHE A 91 -18.33 18.92 3.17
N LYS A 92 -17.67 18.57 2.07
CA LYS A 92 -18.23 18.63 0.70
C LYS A 92 -18.77 17.28 0.21
N GLY A 93 -18.76 16.26 1.04
CA GLY A 93 -19.19 14.91 0.73
C GLY A 93 -18.17 13.87 1.20
N LYS A 94 -18.67 12.66 1.45
CA LYS A 94 -17.87 11.56 1.99
C LYS A 94 -16.66 11.26 1.13
N GLN A 95 -15.49 11.19 1.75
CA GLN A 95 -14.23 10.85 1.10
C GLN A 95 -13.86 9.39 1.37
N LEU A 96 -13.12 8.77 0.46
CA LEU A 96 -12.41 7.51 0.72
C LEU A 96 -11.03 7.88 1.25
N LEU A 97 -10.69 7.42 2.44
CA LEU A 97 -9.47 7.84 3.14
C LEU A 97 -8.66 6.63 3.61
N LEU A 98 -7.34 6.71 3.43
CA LEU A 98 -6.34 5.81 3.96
C LEU A 98 -5.26 6.62 4.70
N VAL A 99 -5.11 6.39 5.99
CA VAL A 99 -3.97 6.87 6.79
C VAL A 99 -2.96 5.76 6.93
N VAL A 100 -1.68 6.08 6.76
CA VAL A 100 -0.56 5.14 6.87
C VAL A 100 0.42 5.65 7.92
N MET A 101 0.60 4.87 8.98
CA MET A 101 1.60 5.08 10.03
C MET A 101 2.47 3.83 10.17
N ALA A 102 3.64 3.93 10.77
CA ALA A 102 4.56 2.80 10.92
C ALA A 102 3.94 1.58 11.66
N ASN A 103 2.97 1.82 12.52
CA ASN A 103 2.28 0.77 13.30
C ASN A 103 0.99 0.24 12.65
N GLY A 104 0.59 0.76 11.47
CA GLY A 104 -0.59 0.27 10.78
C GLY A 104 -1.32 1.30 9.92
N TYR A 105 -2.59 1.00 9.69
CA TYR A 105 -3.46 1.77 8.81
C TYR A 105 -4.72 2.22 9.54
N GLY A 106 -5.23 3.39 9.15
CA GLY A 106 -6.56 3.87 9.48
C GLY A 106 -7.34 4.12 8.20
N THR A 107 -8.64 3.90 8.18
CA THR A 107 -9.45 4.07 6.98
C THR A 107 -10.82 4.64 7.30
N GLU A 108 -11.30 5.55 6.44
CA GLU A 108 -12.66 6.06 6.49
C GLU A 108 -13.33 6.05 5.11
N GLY A 109 -14.64 5.99 5.10
CA GLY A 109 -15.44 6.05 3.89
C GLY A 109 -15.43 4.82 2.99
N LEU A 110 -14.63 3.79 3.28
CA LEU A 110 -14.44 2.65 2.39
C LEU A 110 -15.70 1.75 2.29
N PRO A 111 -15.94 1.13 1.11
CA PRO A 111 -16.92 0.05 0.99
C PRO A 111 -16.56 -1.15 1.87
N PRO A 112 -17.56 -1.97 2.32
CA PRO A 112 -17.32 -3.07 3.26
C PRO A 112 -16.24 -4.06 2.84
N ALA A 113 -16.14 -4.38 1.55
CA ALA A 113 -15.10 -5.28 1.03
C ALA A 113 -13.69 -4.67 1.15
N ALA A 114 -13.53 -3.36 0.87
CA ALA A 114 -12.28 -2.64 1.04
C ALA A 114 -11.92 -2.47 2.52
N THR A 115 -12.90 -2.20 3.40
CA THR A 115 -12.69 -2.15 4.86
C THR A 115 -12.15 -3.49 5.39
N LYS A 116 -12.75 -4.60 4.97
CA LYS A 116 -12.25 -5.94 5.30
C LYS A 116 -10.83 -6.18 4.78
N ALA A 117 -10.55 -5.74 3.56
CA ALA A 117 -9.21 -5.84 2.99
C ALA A 117 -8.20 -4.96 3.73
N ALA A 118 -8.59 -3.76 4.19
CA ALA A 118 -7.75 -2.88 5.00
C ALA A 118 -7.36 -3.53 6.33
N ALA A 119 -8.30 -4.16 7.03
CA ALA A 119 -8.04 -4.87 8.28
C ALA A 119 -7.08 -6.06 8.11
N ALA A 120 -6.94 -6.60 6.90
CA ALA A 120 -6.02 -7.69 6.58
C ALA A 120 -4.65 -7.20 6.06
N LEU A 121 -4.40 -5.88 5.99
CA LEU A 121 -3.10 -5.34 5.61
C LEU A 121 -2.08 -5.58 6.73
N ARG A 122 -0.88 -6.00 6.34
CA ARG A 122 0.24 -6.03 7.29
C ARG A 122 0.75 -4.61 7.49
N PRO A 123 1.11 -4.23 8.72
CA PRO A 123 1.75 -2.94 8.97
C PRO A 123 2.92 -2.69 8.02
N PRO A 124 3.27 -1.43 7.75
CA PRO A 124 4.45 -1.10 6.97
C PRO A 124 5.70 -1.79 7.48
N SER A 125 6.61 -2.20 6.58
CA SER A 125 7.85 -2.91 6.94
C SER A 125 8.90 -2.02 7.59
N GLY A 126 8.70 -0.70 7.55
CA GLY A 126 9.62 0.29 8.11
C GLY A 126 8.93 1.58 8.52
N LYS A 127 9.73 2.54 8.97
CA LYS A 127 9.26 3.79 9.60
C LYS A 127 9.60 5.05 8.79
N THR A 128 10.38 4.91 7.71
CA THR A 128 10.75 6.06 6.88
C THR A 128 9.60 6.48 5.98
N SER A 129 9.56 7.74 5.59
CA SER A 129 8.55 8.28 4.66
C SER A 129 8.47 7.47 3.36
N THR A 130 9.62 6.99 2.86
CA THR A 130 9.67 6.17 1.65
C THR A 130 9.04 4.79 1.85
N GLU A 131 9.28 4.14 3.00
CA GLU A 131 8.68 2.84 3.31
C GLU A 131 7.17 2.95 3.54
N LEU A 132 6.72 4.04 4.17
CA LEU A 132 5.29 4.33 4.29
C LEU A 132 4.64 4.53 2.91
N ALA A 133 5.30 5.26 2.00
CA ALA A 133 4.82 5.45 0.63
C ALA A 133 4.75 4.11 -0.13
N GLN A 134 5.74 3.24 0.02
CA GLN A 134 5.72 1.90 -0.59
C GLN A 134 4.58 1.03 -0.04
N ALA A 135 4.35 1.07 1.27
CA ALA A 135 3.23 0.38 1.89
C ALA A 135 1.88 0.93 1.38
N ALA A 136 1.75 2.25 1.25
CA ALA A 136 0.58 2.91 0.69
C ALA A 136 0.28 2.47 -0.75
N ILE A 137 1.30 2.38 -1.63
CA ILE A 137 1.15 1.91 -3.01
C ILE A 137 0.49 0.53 -3.04
N GLY A 138 1.02 -0.42 -2.26
CA GLY A 138 0.44 -1.75 -2.18
C GLY A 138 -0.97 -1.78 -1.56
N ALA A 139 -1.23 -0.91 -0.58
CA ALA A 139 -2.54 -0.77 0.05
C ALA A 139 -3.58 -0.23 -0.94
N VAL A 140 -3.28 0.87 -1.67
CA VAL A 140 -4.19 1.47 -2.65
C VAL A 140 -4.65 0.44 -3.69
N ALA A 141 -3.70 -0.32 -4.28
CA ALA A 141 -4.02 -1.36 -5.25
C ALA A 141 -4.94 -2.45 -4.69
N LYS A 142 -4.66 -2.93 -3.47
CA LYS A 142 -5.46 -3.95 -2.80
C LYS A 142 -6.86 -3.47 -2.45
N LEU A 143 -6.98 -2.24 -1.92
CA LEU A 143 -8.26 -1.66 -1.52
C LEU A 143 -9.14 -1.39 -2.74
N ALA A 144 -8.58 -0.81 -3.80
CA ALA A 144 -9.29 -0.58 -5.05
C ALA A 144 -9.78 -1.90 -5.66
N SER A 145 -8.93 -2.93 -5.72
CA SER A 145 -9.31 -4.25 -6.21
C SER A 145 -10.42 -4.89 -5.36
N ALA A 146 -10.33 -4.82 -4.03
CA ALA A 146 -11.35 -5.34 -3.12
C ALA A 146 -12.69 -4.60 -3.26
N ALA A 147 -12.66 -3.32 -3.61
CA ALA A 147 -13.84 -2.50 -3.89
C ALA A 147 -14.44 -2.78 -5.28
N GLY A 148 -13.87 -3.66 -6.09
CA GLY A 148 -14.32 -3.92 -7.47
C GLY A 148 -13.79 -2.93 -8.52
N HIS A 149 -12.77 -2.14 -8.17
CA HIS A 149 -12.13 -1.14 -9.02
C HIS A 149 -10.65 -1.47 -9.29
N PRO A 150 -10.31 -2.64 -9.90
CA PRO A 150 -8.93 -3.05 -10.07
C PRO A 150 -8.15 -2.04 -10.93
N ILE A 151 -7.00 -1.63 -10.44
CA ILE A 151 -6.11 -0.71 -11.14
C ILE A 151 -5.31 -1.51 -12.16
N LYS A 152 -5.46 -1.16 -13.45
CA LYS A 152 -4.71 -1.78 -14.53
C LYS A 152 -3.30 -1.17 -14.58
N GLY A 153 -2.32 -1.98 -14.21
CA GLY A 153 -0.88 -1.77 -14.41
C GLY A 153 -0.36 -0.33 -14.39
N VAL A 154 0.07 0.15 -13.22
CA VAL A 154 0.99 1.30 -13.17
C VAL A 154 2.40 0.74 -13.43
N PRO A 155 3.12 1.19 -14.49
CA PRO A 155 4.47 0.72 -14.76
C PRO A 155 5.38 0.95 -13.55
N GLY A 156 6.04 -0.11 -13.05
CA GLY A 156 6.98 -0.03 -11.94
C GLY A 156 6.46 -0.56 -10.59
N VAL A 157 5.22 -0.99 -10.51
CA VAL A 157 4.71 -1.73 -9.35
C VAL A 157 4.75 -3.23 -9.70
N PRO A 158 5.49 -4.08 -8.94
CA PRO A 158 5.34 -5.51 -9.09
C PRO A 158 3.89 -5.86 -8.73
N SER A 159 3.12 -6.25 -9.73
CA SER A 159 1.75 -6.74 -9.54
C SER A 159 1.85 -7.99 -8.66
N SER A 160 1.55 -7.86 -7.39
CA SER A 160 1.21 -9.02 -6.55
C SER A 160 -0.17 -9.50 -6.99
N SER A 161 -0.24 -10.03 -8.21
CA SER A 161 -1.37 -10.81 -8.67
C SER A 161 -1.38 -12.10 -7.86
N THR A 162 -2.16 -12.12 -6.79
CA THR A 162 -2.70 -13.36 -6.26
C THR A 162 -3.66 -13.85 -7.35
N SER A 163 -3.13 -14.55 -8.34
CA SER A 163 -3.94 -15.30 -9.28
C SER A 163 -4.57 -16.47 -8.53
N THR A 164 -5.77 -16.25 -8.03
CA THR A 164 -6.71 -17.34 -7.78
C THR A 164 -7.06 -17.92 -9.13
N GLY A 165 -6.70 -19.17 -9.33
CA GLY A 165 -6.62 -19.93 -10.52
C GLY A 165 -7.69 -19.75 -11.59
N SER A 166 -7.24 -19.83 -12.79
CA SER A 166 -7.88 -20.59 -13.87
C SER A 166 -6.76 -21.09 -14.78
N GLY A 167 -6.74 -22.41 -14.97
CA GLY A 167 -5.67 -23.17 -15.53
C GLY A 167 -5.19 -22.71 -16.89
N SER A 168 -3.89 -22.73 -17.05
CA SER A 168 -3.24 -23.08 -18.30
C SER A 168 -2.01 -23.92 -17.95
N SER A 169 -2.13 -25.17 -18.30
CA SER A 169 -1.27 -26.30 -18.07
C SER A 169 0.04 -26.16 -18.84
N THR A 170 1.13 -25.70 -18.20
CA THR A 170 2.46 -25.89 -18.78
C THR A 170 3.54 -26.25 -17.73
N THR A 171 3.20 -26.30 -16.45
CA THR A 171 4.15 -26.62 -15.38
C THR A 171 4.24 -28.11 -14.97
N PRO A 172 3.32 -29.04 -15.31
CA PRO A 172 3.46 -30.46 -14.94
C PRO A 172 4.51 -31.21 -15.77
N ILE A 173 4.92 -30.73 -16.95
CA ILE A 173 5.86 -31.42 -17.82
C ILE A 173 7.30 -31.40 -17.26
N LEU A 174 7.73 -30.32 -16.64
CA LEU A 174 9.08 -30.21 -16.08
C LEU A 174 9.27 -31.03 -14.78
N ILE A 175 8.24 -31.09 -13.93
CA ILE A 175 8.29 -31.89 -12.70
C ILE A 175 8.23 -33.38 -13.03
N GLY A 176 7.46 -33.80 -14.04
CA GLY A 176 7.38 -35.17 -14.52
C GLY A 176 8.74 -35.68 -15.06
N LEU A 177 9.50 -34.85 -15.76
CA LEU A 177 10.83 -35.18 -16.29
C LEU A 177 11.87 -35.40 -15.19
N ILE A 178 11.85 -34.63 -14.12
CA ILE A 178 12.77 -34.75 -12.98
C ILE A 178 12.48 -36.03 -12.20
N VAL A 179 11.22 -36.39 -11.95
CA VAL A 179 10.83 -37.62 -11.25
C VAL A 179 11.19 -38.87 -12.08
N ALA A 180 10.99 -38.82 -13.39
CA ALA A 180 11.37 -39.89 -14.27
C ALA A 180 12.90 -40.17 -14.28
N ALA A 181 13.71 -39.09 -14.28
CA ALA A 181 15.17 -39.19 -14.24
C ALA A 181 15.67 -39.82 -12.93
N VAL A 182 15.06 -39.46 -11.79
CA VAL A 182 15.43 -40.02 -10.47
C VAL A 182 15.08 -41.53 -10.39
N LEU A 183 13.92 -41.95 -10.92
CA LEU A 183 13.52 -43.35 -10.92
C LEU A 183 14.40 -44.21 -11.82
N VAL A 184 14.84 -43.72 -12.98
CA VAL A 184 15.77 -44.42 -13.86
C VAL A 184 17.14 -44.58 -13.19
N ALA A 185 17.65 -43.55 -12.53
CA ALA A 185 18.93 -43.61 -11.80
C ALA A 185 18.88 -44.62 -10.64
N ALA A 186 17.79 -44.66 -9.86
CA ALA A 186 17.60 -45.63 -8.78
C ALA A 186 17.50 -47.07 -9.30
N GLY A 187 16.78 -47.26 -10.41
CA GLY A 187 16.68 -48.60 -11.08
C GLY A 187 18.02 -49.14 -11.54
N LEU A 188 18.88 -48.31 -12.15
CA LEU A 188 20.22 -48.67 -12.61
C LEU A 188 21.15 -49.05 -11.46
N VAL A 189 21.08 -48.39 -10.32
CA VAL A 189 21.88 -48.71 -9.12
C VAL A 189 21.46 -50.08 -8.54
N VAL A 190 20.17 -50.37 -8.49
CA VAL A 190 19.66 -51.70 -8.01
C VAL A 190 20.07 -52.82 -8.94
N LEU A 191 19.99 -52.63 -10.28
CA LEU A 191 20.44 -53.65 -11.24
C LEU A 191 21.94 -53.94 -11.13
N ARG A 192 22.78 -52.90 -11.01
CA ARG A 192 24.23 -53.05 -10.82
C ARG A 192 24.58 -53.83 -9.53
N ARG A 193 23.87 -53.56 -8.43
CA ARG A 193 24.06 -54.31 -7.17
C ARG A 193 23.66 -55.77 -7.29
N ARG A 194 22.61 -56.07 -8.04
CA ARG A 194 22.20 -57.49 -8.26
C ARG A 194 23.15 -58.28 -9.15
N GLN A 195 23.87 -57.62 -10.08
CA GLN A 195 24.87 -58.27 -10.92
C GLN A 195 26.19 -58.55 -10.17
N ALA A 196 26.51 -57.74 -9.15
CA ALA A 196 27.72 -57.88 -8.32
C ALA A 196 27.61 -59.03 -7.28
N VAL A 197 26.44 -59.60 -7.06
CA VAL A 197 26.18 -60.67 -6.06
C VAL A 197 25.96 -62.06 -6.71
N ARG A 198 26.27 -62.24 -8.00
CA ARG A 198 26.28 -63.58 -8.58
C ARG A 198 27.63 -64.28 -8.29
N PRO A 199 27.71 -65.26 -7.41
CA PRO A 199 28.93 -66.10 -7.26
C PRO A 199 29.13 -66.95 -8.54
N ALA A 200 30.36 -66.95 -9.01
CA ALA A 200 30.81 -67.89 -10.04
C ALA A 200 30.71 -69.33 -9.49
N GLY A 201 29.86 -70.15 -10.11
CA GLY A 201 29.84 -71.59 -9.99
C GLY A 201 30.39 -72.16 -11.25
#